data_0aefccd90a517a50ded78c5315fa82e5
#
_entry.id   0aefccd90a517a50ded78c5315fa82e5
#
_cell.length_a   1.000
_cell.length_b   1.000
_cell.length_c   1.000
_cell.angle_alpha   90.00
_cell.angle_beta   90.00
_cell.angle_gamma   90.00
#
_symmetry.space_group_name_H-M   'P 1'
#
loop_
_entity.id
_entity.type
_entity.pdbx_description
1 polymer ?
#
loop_
_entity_poly.entity_id
_entity_poly.type
_entity_poly.pdbx_seq_one_letter_code
_entity_poly.pdbx_strand_id
1 'polypeptide(L)'
;MDSTTLLYHLLDEGYKIEALSFDYLQRHRRELDSAKKICELTGVRHELLQIPSLTGSALTFDGDVPHGHYAEESMKATVVPNRNMVMLAHAVSTAIARGFDSVAYGCHAGDHTIYPDCRAEFVEAMRKAFALCDWTEVELLTPFLEWDKGQIARRGAELNVPFELTWTCYEGGKEPCGKCGACVERAEAMASIDAA
;
A
#
# COMPACT_ATOMS: atom_id res chain seq x y z
N MET A 1 -6.67 -0.21 3.14
CA MET A 1 -7.57 -1.03 2.32
C MET A 1 -6.76 -1.95 1.41
N ASP A 2 -6.03 -1.46 0.44
CA ASP A 2 -5.36 -2.23 -0.62
C ASP A 2 -4.36 -3.27 -0.08
N SER A 3 -3.38 -2.85 0.70
CA SER A 3 -2.41 -3.76 1.33
C SER A 3 -3.05 -4.74 2.33
N THR A 4 -4.18 -4.37 2.96
CA THR A 4 -4.91 -5.31 3.81
C THR A 4 -5.62 -6.37 2.97
N THR A 5 -6.26 -5.97 1.87
CA THR A 5 -6.87 -6.93 0.93
C THR A 5 -5.81 -7.84 0.32
N LEU A 6 -4.63 -7.29 -0.02
CA LEU A 6 -3.49 -8.08 -0.48
C LEU A 6 -3.05 -9.14 0.54
N LEU A 7 -2.96 -8.77 1.83
CA LEU A 7 -2.63 -9.71 2.89
C LEU A 7 -3.63 -10.87 2.95
N TYR A 8 -4.93 -10.57 2.95
CA TYR A 8 -5.98 -11.60 2.98
C TYR A 8 -5.99 -12.44 1.72
N HIS A 9 -5.76 -11.84 0.55
CA HIS A 9 -5.67 -12.54 -0.73
C HIS A 9 -4.53 -13.56 -0.74
N LEU A 10 -3.34 -13.16 -0.31
CA LEU A 10 -2.20 -14.06 -0.26
C LEU A 10 -2.34 -15.14 0.82
N LEU A 11 -3.02 -14.86 1.95
CA LEU A 11 -3.35 -15.88 2.95
C LEU A 11 -4.33 -16.91 2.38
N ASP A 12 -5.35 -16.48 1.62
CA ASP A 12 -6.30 -17.34 0.93
C ASP A 12 -5.62 -18.25 -0.12
N GLU A 13 -4.58 -17.74 -0.78
CA GLU A 13 -3.74 -18.51 -1.70
C GLU A 13 -2.72 -19.44 -1.00
N GLY A 14 -2.67 -19.42 0.33
CA GLY A 14 -1.84 -20.33 1.13
C GLY A 14 -0.40 -19.87 1.34
N TYR A 15 -0.07 -18.60 1.05
CA TYR A 15 1.27 -18.06 1.32
C TYR A 15 1.56 -17.97 2.83
N LYS A 16 2.82 -18.24 3.19
CA LYS A 16 3.34 -17.91 4.52
C LYS A 16 3.88 -16.49 4.49
N ILE A 17 3.31 -15.59 5.30
CA ILE A 17 3.53 -14.15 5.20
C ILE A 17 4.19 -13.59 6.46
N GLU A 18 5.12 -12.65 6.27
CA GLU A 18 5.49 -11.64 7.25
C GLU A 18 5.16 -10.26 6.66
N ALA A 19 4.56 -9.38 7.46
CA ALA A 19 4.19 -8.04 7.02
C ALA A 19 5.21 -7.00 7.49
N LEU A 20 5.63 -6.13 6.57
CA LEU A 20 6.48 -4.98 6.85
C LEU A 20 5.68 -3.69 6.73
N SER A 21 5.81 -2.82 7.72
CA SER A 21 5.37 -1.43 7.65
C SER A 21 6.55 -0.49 7.80
N PHE A 22 6.43 0.71 7.23
CA PHE A 22 7.53 1.67 7.21
C PHE A 22 7.10 2.97 7.89
N ASP A 23 7.86 3.40 8.89
CA ASP A 23 7.78 4.72 9.47
C ASP A 23 8.89 5.58 8.85
N TYR A 24 8.49 6.50 7.97
CA TYR A 24 9.38 7.45 7.29
C TYR A 24 9.09 8.89 7.73
N LEU A 25 8.53 9.04 8.95
CA LEU A 25 8.07 10.30 9.54
C LEU A 25 6.94 10.95 8.73
N GLN A 26 6.04 10.13 8.19
CA GLN A 26 4.82 10.61 7.56
C GLN A 26 3.95 11.40 8.56
N ARG A 27 3.14 12.30 8.02
CA ARG A 27 2.32 13.28 8.74
C ARG A 27 1.48 12.66 9.88
N HIS A 28 0.98 11.45 9.68
CA HIS A 28 0.27 10.69 10.73
C HIS A 28 0.60 9.19 10.63
N ARG A 29 0.32 8.47 11.70
CA ARG A 29 0.72 7.06 11.84
C ARG A 29 -0.46 6.09 11.96
N ARG A 30 -1.69 6.54 11.67
CA ARG A 30 -2.89 5.71 11.85
C ARG A 30 -2.91 4.46 10.98
N GLU A 31 -2.35 4.52 9.78
CA GLU A 31 -2.19 3.33 8.93
C GLU A 31 -1.26 2.29 9.57
N LEU A 32 -0.24 2.71 10.35
CA LEU A 32 0.67 1.79 11.06
C LEU A 32 -0.06 1.07 12.20
N ASP A 33 -0.91 1.80 12.95
CA ASP A 33 -1.75 1.22 14.00
C ASP A 33 -2.77 0.23 13.41
N SER A 34 -3.35 0.57 12.25
CA SER A 34 -4.25 -0.30 11.50
C SER A 34 -3.54 -1.57 11.03
N ALA A 35 -2.37 -1.45 10.43
CA ALA A 35 -1.58 -2.59 9.97
C ALA A 35 -1.23 -3.54 11.13
N LYS A 36 -0.82 -2.99 12.28
CA LYS A 36 -0.54 -3.78 13.49
C LYS A 36 -1.76 -4.58 13.94
N LYS A 37 -2.93 -3.93 14.06
CA LYS A 37 -4.19 -4.60 14.46
C LYS A 37 -4.59 -5.70 13.49
N ILE A 38 -4.48 -5.46 12.18
CA ILE A 38 -4.80 -6.45 11.15
C ILE A 38 -3.87 -7.67 11.26
N CYS A 39 -2.58 -7.45 11.46
CA CYS A 39 -1.61 -8.54 11.63
C CYS A 39 -1.84 -9.33 12.92
N GLU A 40 -2.20 -8.66 14.02
CA GLU A 40 -2.61 -9.33 15.27
C GLU A 40 -3.86 -10.21 15.05
N LEU A 41 -4.86 -9.71 14.33
CA LEU A 41 -6.09 -10.44 14.02
C LEU A 41 -5.85 -11.68 13.15
N THR A 42 -4.94 -11.57 12.17
CA THR A 42 -4.62 -12.65 11.22
C THR A 42 -3.53 -13.60 11.72
N GLY A 43 -2.88 -13.29 12.84
CA GLY A 43 -1.74 -14.05 13.36
C GLY A 43 -0.46 -13.89 12.51
N VAL A 44 -0.42 -12.92 11.62
CA VAL A 44 0.75 -12.63 10.77
C VAL A 44 1.79 -11.84 11.56
N ARG A 45 3.05 -12.27 11.49
CA ARG A 45 4.14 -11.53 12.09
C ARG A 45 4.26 -10.16 11.42
N HIS A 46 4.27 -9.11 12.22
CA HIS A 46 4.39 -7.72 11.77
C HIS A 46 5.66 -7.07 12.29
N GLU A 47 6.36 -6.37 11.41
CA GLU A 47 7.51 -5.56 11.77
C GLU A 47 7.35 -4.14 11.26
N LEU A 48 7.67 -3.18 12.12
CA LEU A 48 7.72 -1.76 11.79
C LEU A 48 9.18 -1.34 11.61
N LEU A 49 9.56 -0.99 10.39
CA LEU A 49 10.88 -0.49 10.07
C LEU A 49 10.88 1.04 10.10
N GLN A 50 11.82 1.62 10.83
CA GLN A 50 12.07 3.05 10.75
C GLN A 50 13.09 3.32 9.65
N ILE A 51 12.73 4.15 8.70
CA ILE A 51 13.62 4.59 7.62
C ILE A 51 13.83 6.11 7.71
N PRO A 52 14.93 6.64 7.16
CA PRO A 52 15.14 8.08 7.12
C PRO A 52 13.95 8.81 6.51
N SER A 53 13.67 10.02 7.00
CA SER A 53 12.57 10.85 6.53
C SER A 53 12.60 11.01 5.01
N LEU A 54 11.51 10.65 4.36
CA LEU A 54 11.24 10.99 2.97
C LEU A 54 10.58 12.37 2.94
N THR A 55 11.02 13.24 2.05
CA THR A 55 10.58 14.64 1.97
C THR A 55 9.97 14.96 0.60
N GLY A 56 9.43 16.16 0.43
CA GLY A 56 8.94 16.65 -0.85
C GLY A 56 7.48 16.36 -1.16
N SER A 57 6.67 16.05 -0.13
CA SER A 57 5.25 15.73 -0.29
C SER A 57 4.40 16.40 0.80
N ALA A 58 3.16 16.75 0.49
CA ALA A 58 2.17 17.16 1.48
C ALA A 58 1.90 16.09 2.56
N LEU A 59 2.31 14.85 2.34
CA LEU A 59 2.19 13.75 3.30
C LEU A 59 3.38 13.64 4.27
N THR A 60 4.44 14.44 4.06
CA THR A 60 5.69 14.37 4.84
C THR A 60 6.06 15.69 5.52
N PHE A 61 5.28 16.76 5.35
CA PHE A 61 5.46 18.06 6.02
C PHE A 61 4.10 18.70 6.31
N ASP A 62 4.09 19.80 7.06
CA ASP A 62 2.89 20.57 7.40
C ASP A 62 2.43 21.42 6.20
N GLY A 63 1.91 20.78 5.17
CA GLY A 63 1.29 21.40 4.00
C GLY A 63 -0.18 21.01 3.89
N ASP A 64 -0.92 21.72 3.04
CA ASP A 64 -2.31 21.38 2.78
C ASP A 64 -2.42 20.12 1.95
N VAL A 65 -3.20 19.16 2.44
CA VAL A 65 -3.57 17.96 1.67
C VAL A 65 -4.63 18.36 0.65
N PRO A 66 -4.42 18.09 -0.65
CA PRO A 66 -5.42 18.41 -1.65
C PRO A 66 -6.75 17.69 -1.38
N HIS A 67 -7.86 18.41 -1.58
CA HIS A 67 -9.20 17.86 -1.57
C HIS A 67 -9.71 17.73 -3.00
N GLY A 68 -10.57 16.75 -3.26
CA GLY A 68 -11.15 16.49 -4.57
C GLY A 68 -10.94 15.08 -5.06
N HIS A 69 -11.15 14.85 -6.34
CA HIS A 69 -11.05 13.53 -6.93
C HIS A 69 -9.59 13.07 -7.00
N TYR A 70 -9.33 11.80 -6.70
CA TYR A 70 -7.98 11.21 -6.61
C TYR A 70 -7.20 11.23 -7.95
N ALA A 71 -7.88 11.35 -9.10
CA ALA A 71 -7.24 11.45 -10.41
C ALA A 71 -6.89 12.90 -10.81
N GLU A 72 -7.19 13.91 -10.00
CA GLU A 72 -6.88 15.30 -10.30
C GLU A 72 -5.38 15.58 -10.19
N GLU A 73 -4.88 16.50 -11.03
CA GLU A 73 -3.46 16.86 -11.06
C GLU A 73 -2.96 17.42 -9.72
N SER A 74 -3.83 18.07 -8.95
CA SER A 74 -3.56 18.55 -7.59
C SER A 74 -3.05 17.46 -6.67
N MET A 75 -3.47 16.19 -6.88
CA MET A 75 -3.02 15.04 -6.10
C MET A 75 -1.54 14.74 -6.26
N LYS A 76 -0.84 15.27 -7.28
CA LYS A 76 0.61 15.15 -7.39
C LYS A 76 1.36 15.69 -6.15
N ALA A 77 0.78 16.63 -5.41
CA ALA A 77 1.34 17.10 -4.15
C ALA A 77 1.44 16.01 -3.07
N THR A 78 0.68 14.91 -3.20
CA THR A 78 0.72 13.76 -2.28
C THR A 78 1.77 12.71 -2.65
N VAL A 79 2.41 12.85 -3.81
CA VAL A 79 3.49 11.94 -4.22
C VAL A 79 4.69 12.12 -3.29
N VAL A 80 5.07 11.07 -2.59
CA VAL A 80 6.34 11.03 -1.85
C VAL A 80 7.40 10.47 -2.80
N PRO A 81 8.37 11.30 -3.24
CA PRO A 81 9.30 10.90 -4.28
C PRO A 81 10.03 9.58 -3.96
N ASN A 82 9.99 8.65 -4.91
CA ASN A 82 10.73 7.38 -4.83
C ASN A 82 10.36 6.46 -3.64
N ARG A 83 9.21 6.68 -3.02
CA ARG A 83 8.82 5.96 -1.80
C ARG A 83 8.77 4.45 -2.00
N ASN A 84 8.10 3.98 -3.05
CA ASN A 84 7.93 2.54 -3.28
C ASN A 84 9.26 1.85 -3.58
N MET A 85 10.20 2.49 -4.32
CA MET A 85 11.53 1.92 -4.54
C MET A 85 12.30 1.75 -3.21
N VAL A 86 12.28 2.75 -2.33
CA VAL A 86 12.95 2.68 -1.02
C VAL A 86 12.36 1.55 -0.17
N MET A 87 11.03 1.46 -0.09
CA MET A 87 10.34 0.41 0.67
C MET A 87 10.61 -0.97 0.08
N LEU A 88 10.57 -1.13 -1.24
CA LEU A 88 10.83 -2.40 -1.92
C LEU A 88 12.29 -2.83 -1.76
N ALA A 89 13.26 -1.90 -1.78
CA ALA A 89 14.65 -2.21 -1.52
C ALA A 89 14.88 -2.76 -0.10
N HIS A 90 14.21 -2.19 0.90
CA HIS A 90 14.23 -2.75 2.26
C HIS A 90 13.52 -4.10 2.34
N ALA A 91 12.38 -4.24 1.66
CA ALA A 91 11.60 -5.48 1.69
C ALA A 91 12.37 -6.65 1.05
N VAL A 92 12.99 -6.46 -0.12
CA VAL A 92 13.77 -7.52 -0.77
C VAL A 92 15.00 -7.91 0.06
N SER A 93 15.70 -6.94 0.66
CA SER A 93 16.82 -7.23 1.56
C SER A 93 16.38 -8.06 2.78
N THR A 94 15.21 -7.74 3.35
CA THR A 94 14.64 -8.47 4.48
C THR A 94 14.20 -9.88 4.05
N ALA A 95 13.60 -10.03 2.86
CA ALA A 95 13.19 -11.32 2.30
C ALA A 95 14.38 -12.24 2.14
N ILE A 96 15.46 -11.79 1.50
CA ILE A 96 16.71 -12.54 1.32
C ILE A 96 17.26 -12.97 2.68
N ALA A 97 17.41 -12.05 3.62
CA ALA A 97 17.98 -12.32 4.94
C ALA A 97 17.17 -13.34 5.76
N ARG A 98 15.87 -13.47 5.50
CA ARG A 98 14.95 -14.38 6.21
C ARG A 98 14.58 -15.63 5.42
N GLY A 99 15.09 -15.78 4.20
CA GLY A 99 14.81 -16.94 3.36
C GLY A 99 13.39 -16.96 2.78
N PHE A 100 12.79 -15.79 2.51
CA PHE A 100 11.58 -15.67 1.71
C PHE A 100 11.94 -15.62 0.23
N ASP A 101 11.08 -16.19 -0.60
CA ASP A 101 11.22 -16.27 -2.05
C ASP A 101 10.46 -15.16 -2.79
N SER A 102 9.67 -14.36 -2.08
CA SER A 102 8.84 -13.34 -2.69
C SER A 102 8.61 -12.11 -1.79
N VAL A 103 8.36 -10.98 -2.43
CA VAL A 103 7.89 -9.72 -1.83
C VAL A 103 6.63 -9.30 -2.57
N ALA A 104 5.61 -8.87 -1.85
CA ALA A 104 4.37 -8.38 -2.43
C ALA A 104 4.07 -6.93 -2.02
N TYR A 105 3.49 -6.13 -2.93
CA TYR A 105 2.92 -4.84 -2.59
C TYR A 105 1.65 -4.53 -3.40
N GLY A 106 0.76 -3.72 -2.81
CA GLY A 106 -0.60 -3.51 -3.29
C GLY A 106 -0.75 -2.33 -4.24
N CYS A 107 0.14 -2.18 -5.25
CA CYS A 107 -0.09 -1.22 -6.32
C CYS A 107 -1.24 -1.67 -7.21
N HIS A 108 -1.97 -0.70 -7.78
CA HIS A 108 -3.16 -0.97 -8.58
C HIS A 108 -3.37 0.08 -9.68
N ALA A 109 -4.24 -0.20 -10.66
CA ALA A 109 -4.45 0.64 -11.84
C ALA A 109 -4.93 2.07 -11.50
N GLY A 110 -5.70 2.25 -10.43
CA GLY A 110 -6.15 3.57 -9.97
C GLY A 110 -5.01 4.53 -9.63
N ASP A 111 -3.88 4.00 -9.17
CA ASP A 111 -2.69 4.78 -8.81
C ASP A 111 -1.89 5.27 -10.03
N HIS A 112 -2.02 4.64 -11.19
CA HIS A 112 -1.15 4.85 -12.34
C HIS A 112 -1.15 6.29 -12.88
N THR A 113 -2.25 7.02 -12.70
CA THR A 113 -2.37 8.41 -13.18
C THR A 113 -1.46 9.36 -12.41
N ILE A 114 -1.37 9.20 -11.10
CA ILE A 114 -0.69 10.14 -10.20
C ILE A 114 0.68 9.62 -9.73
N TYR A 115 0.80 8.31 -9.47
CA TYR A 115 1.99 7.72 -8.85
C TYR A 115 2.81 6.91 -9.86
N PRO A 116 3.92 7.48 -10.40
CA PRO A 116 4.76 6.78 -11.39
C PRO A 116 5.32 5.45 -10.89
N ASP A 117 5.59 5.36 -9.58
CA ASP A 117 6.14 4.19 -8.91
C ASP A 117 5.08 3.11 -8.54
N CYS A 118 3.88 3.22 -9.13
CA CYS A 118 2.83 2.18 -9.12
C CYS A 118 2.56 1.59 -10.51
N ARG A 119 3.19 2.10 -11.57
CA ARG A 119 2.93 1.70 -12.95
C ARG A 119 3.61 0.39 -13.32
N ALA A 120 3.09 -0.26 -14.37
CA ALA A 120 3.63 -1.54 -14.86
C ALA A 120 5.11 -1.45 -15.24
N GLU A 121 5.56 -0.35 -15.86
CA GLU A 121 6.96 -0.14 -16.24
C GLU A 121 7.88 -0.06 -15.02
N PHE A 122 7.41 0.56 -13.92
CA PHE A 122 8.15 0.61 -12.67
C PHE A 122 8.25 -0.79 -12.06
N VAL A 123 7.13 -1.52 -11.98
CA VAL A 123 7.09 -2.90 -11.46
C VAL A 123 8.06 -3.79 -12.22
N GLU A 124 8.06 -3.71 -13.55
CA GLU A 124 8.95 -4.52 -14.38
C GLU A 124 10.44 -4.15 -14.19
N ALA A 125 10.73 -2.86 -14.01
CA ALA A 125 12.09 -2.41 -13.66
C ALA A 125 12.53 -2.94 -12.29
N MET A 126 11.63 -2.94 -11.30
CA MET A 126 11.92 -3.48 -9.96
C MET A 126 12.10 -5.00 -9.98
N ARG A 127 11.32 -5.75 -10.77
CA ARG A 127 11.54 -7.19 -10.97
C ARG A 127 12.94 -7.48 -11.50
N LYS A 128 13.39 -6.73 -12.50
CA LYS A 128 14.76 -6.84 -13.02
C LYS A 128 15.82 -6.48 -11.98
N ALA A 129 15.57 -5.46 -11.16
CA ALA A 129 16.47 -5.08 -10.08
C ALA A 129 16.55 -6.20 -9.02
N PHE A 130 15.41 -6.77 -8.62
CA PHE A 130 15.37 -7.89 -7.65
C PHE A 130 16.21 -9.09 -8.11
N ALA A 131 16.12 -9.46 -9.39
CA ALA A 131 16.92 -10.56 -9.97
C ALA A 131 18.45 -10.32 -9.93
N LEU A 132 18.88 -9.11 -9.61
CA LEU A 132 20.30 -8.73 -9.54
C LEU A 132 20.77 -8.37 -8.12
N CYS A 133 19.87 -8.48 -7.12
CA CYS A 133 20.19 -8.07 -5.75
C CYS A 133 21.13 -9.04 -5.03
N ASP A 134 21.00 -10.33 -5.29
CA ASP A 134 21.74 -11.39 -4.60
C ASP A 134 21.76 -12.66 -5.46
N TRP A 135 22.40 -13.71 -4.97
CA TRP A 135 22.36 -15.05 -5.52
C TRP A 135 21.01 -15.76 -5.32
N THR A 136 20.21 -15.29 -4.37
CA THR A 136 18.86 -15.79 -4.10
C THR A 136 17.85 -15.01 -4.95
N GLU A 137 17.08 -15.73 -5.75
CA GLU A 137 15.98 -15.14 -6.50
C GLU A 137 14.82 -14.81 -5.57
N VAL A 138 14.32 -13.58 -5.64
CA VAL A 138 13.12 -13.10 -4.93
C VAL A 138 12.16 -12.52 -5.95
N GLU A 139 10.96 -13.06 -6.01
CA GLU A 139 9.91 -12.59 -6.91
C GLU A 139 9.20 -11.34 -6.36
N LEU A 140 8.84 -10.39 -7.24
CA LEU A 140 7.99 -9.26 -6.90
C LEU A 140 6.54 -9.53 -7.34
N LEU A 141 5.68 -9.82 -6.36
CA LEU A 141 4.26 -10.10 -6.56
C LEU A 141 3.44 -8.81 -6.54
N THR A 142 2.64 -8.60 -7.57
CA THR A 142 1.75 -7.44 -7.71
C THR A 142 0.40 -7.88 -8.28
N PRO A 143 -0.38 -8.71 -7.54
CA PRO A 143 -1.60 -9.32 -8.09
C PRO A 143 -2.67 -8.31 -8.48
N PHE A 144 -2.64 -7.10 -7.92
CA PHE A 144 -3.63 -6.05 -8.17
C PHE A 144 -3.19 -5.02 -9.21
N LEU A 145 -2.02 -5.18 -9.85
CA LEU A 145 -1.43 -4.18 -10.75
C LEU A 145 -2.42 -3.62 -11.78
N GLU A 146 -3.23 -4.49 -12.38
CA GLU A 146 -4.20 -4.14 -13.41
C GLU A 146 -5.64 -3.98 -12.86
N TRP A 147 -5.84 -4.10 -11.56
CA TRP A 147 -7.15 -3.99 -10.93
C TRP A 147 -7.48 -2.54 -10.61
N ASP A 148 -8.76 -2.18 -10.72
CA ASP A 148 -9.27 -0.96 -10.11
C ASP A 148 -9.55 -1.16 -8.60
N LYS A 149 -9.74 -0.07 -7.89
CA LYS A 149 -9.97 -0.13 -6.45
C LYS A 149 -11.30 -0.77 -6.08
N GLY A 150 -12.29 -0.73 -6.96
CA GLY A 150 -13.56 -1.43 -6.79
C GLY A 150 -13.39 -2.96 -6.84
N GLN A 151 -12.55 -3.46 -7.76
CA GLN A 151 -12.20 -4.89 -7.81
C GLN A 151 -11.49 -5.34 -6.52
N ILE A 152 -10.56 -4.52 -6.00
CA ILE A 152 -9.89 -4.79 -4.72
C ILE A 152 -10.88 -4.80 -3.57
N ALA A 153 -11.83 -3.86 -3.54
CA ALA A 153 -12.86 -3.79 -2.50
C ALA A 153 -13.80 -5.02 -2.53
N ARG A 154 -14.26 -5.43 -3.71
CA ARG A 154 -15.07 -6.65 -3.87
C ARG A 154 -14.32 -7.90 -3.42
N ARG A 155 -13.06 -8.06 -3.86
CA ARG A 155 -12.22 -9.18 -3.40
C ARG A 155 -12.04 -9.18 -1.89
N GLY A 156 -11.83 -8.01 -1.30
CA GLY A 156 -11.73 -7.86 0.16
C GLY A 156 -13.03 -8.24 0.88
N ALA A 157 -14.19 -7.89 0.32
CA ALA A 157 -15.49 -8.30 0.87
C ALA A 157 -15.69 -9.83 0.82
N GLU A 158 -15.33 -10.48 -0.30
CA GLU A 158 -15.34 -11.94 -0.43
C GLU A 158 -14.48 -12.63 0.64
N LEU A 159 -13.35 -12.03 0.96
CA LEU A 159 -12.39 -12.53 1.95
C LEU A 159 -12.72 -12.10 3.40
N ASN A 160 -13.82 -11.40 3.62
CA ASN A 160 -14.22 -10.85 4.91
C ASN A 160 -13.14 -9.93 5.53
N VAL A 161 -12.50 -9.10 4.72
CA VAL A 161 -11.54 -8.09 5.19
C VAL A 161 -12.27 -7.10 6.12
N PRO A 162 -11.77 -6.88 7.36
CA PRO A 162 -12.38 -5.93 8.29
C PRO A 162 -12.04 -4.48 7.88
N PHE A 163 -12.73 -3.96 6.87
CA PHE A 163 -12.46 -2.64 6.30
C PHE A 163 -12.56 -1.51 7.33
N GLU A 164 -13.38 -1.66 8.37
CA GLU A 164 -13.51 -0.70 9.47
C GLU A 164 -12.22 -0.54 10.29
N LEU A 165 -11.32 -1.52 10.26
CA LEU A 165 -10.01 -1.46 10.90
C LEU A 165 -8.94 -0.82 9.99
N THR A 166 -9.24 -0.59 8.71
CA THR A 166 -8.29 -0.03 7.75
C THR A 166 -8.34 1.50 7.74
N TRP A 167 -7.19 2.12 7.49
CA TRP A 167 -7.06 3.58 7.39
C TRP A 167 -6.51 4.00 6.03
N THR A 168 -7.11 5.02 5.42
CA THR A 168 -6.66 5.58 4.13
C THR A 168 -6.55 7.11 4.12
N CYS A 169 -7.23 7.82 5.04
CA CYS A 169 -7.29 9.28 5.05
C CYS A 169 -5.92 9.93 5.25
N TYR A 170 -5.57 10.87 4.39
CA TYR A 170 -4.31 11.61 4.43
C TYR A 170 -4.24 12.69 5.52
N GLU A 171 -5.37 13.15 6.06
CA GLU A 171 -5.43 14.20 7.09
C GLU A 171 -5.08 13.69 8.49
N GLY A 172 -5.22 12.40 8.76
CA GLY A 172 -4.86 11.81 10.06
C GLY A 172 -5.72 12.24 11.26
N GLY A 173 -6.90 12.82 11.05
CA GLY A 173 -7.85 13.24 12.09
C GLY A 173 -8.37 12.06 12.94
N LYS A 174 -9.30 12.33 13.88
CA LYS A 174 -9.97 11.25 14.65
C LYS A 174 -10.81 10.36 13.76
N GLU A 175 -11.51 10.98 12.79
CA GLU A 175 -12.32 10.33 11.77
C GLU A 175 -11.74 10.66 10.39
N PRO A 176 -11.99 9.82 9.36
CA PRO A 176 -11.64 10.15 7.99
C PRO A 176 -12.28 11.46 7.54
N CYS A 177 -11.55 12.34 6.86
CA CYS A 177 -12.05 13.66 6.47
C CYS A 177 -13.15 13.63 5.39
N GLY A 178 -13.30 12.52 4.66
CA GLY A 178 -14.31 12.33 3.61
C GLY A 178 -14.08 13.10 2.31
N LYS A 179 -12.99 13.87 2.18
CA LYS A 179 -12.79 14.82 1.07
C LYS A 179 -11.38 14.83 0.45
N CYS A 180 -10.36 14.25 1.08
CA CYS A 180 -9.08 14.03 0.41
C CYS A 180 -9.22 12.91 -0.63
N GLY A 181 -8.33 12.88 -1.64
CA GLY A 181 -8.39 11.90 -2.73
C GLY A 181 -8.55 10.46 -2.27
N ALA A 182 -7.79 10.04 -1.25
CA ALA A 182 -7.90 8.69 -0.70
C ALA A 182 -9.25 8.38 -0.02
N CYS A 183 -9.92 9.38 0.57
CA CYS A 183 -11.27 9.21 1.13
C CYS A 183 -12.32 9.11 0.03
N VAL A 184 -12.24 9.91 -1.02
CA VAL A 184 -13.15 9.88 -2.17
C VAL A 184 -13.05 8.53 -2.87
N GLU A 185 -11.85 8.11 -3.23
CA GLU A 185 -11.61 6.83 -3.88
C GLU A 185 -12.08 5.64 -3.04
N ARG A 186 -11.82 5.67 -1.72
CA ARG A 186 -12.32 4.64 -0.81
C ARG A 186 -13.86 4.58 -0.81
N ALA A 187 -14.53 5.71 -0.76
CA ALA A 187 -15.99 5.76 -0.74
C ALA A 187 -16.59 5.16 -2.02
N GLU A 188 -16.03 5.50 -3.18
CA GLU A 188 -16.44 4.92 -4.47
C GLU A 188 -16.20 3.41 -4.53
N ALA A 189 -15.02 2.96 -4.07
CA ALA A 189 -14.70 1.55 -4.02
C ALA A 189 -15.65 0.75 -3.11
N MET A 190 -15.96 1.27 -1.93
CA MET A 190 -16.90 0.61 -1.00
C MET A 190 -18.31 0.55 -1.57
N ALA A 191 -18.79 1.62 -2.24
CA ALA A 191 -20.07 1.62 -2.91
C ALA A 191 -20.17 0.57 -4.04
N SER A 192 -19.07 0.16 -4.64
CA SER A 192 -19.03 -0.87 -5.68
C SER A 192 -19.25 -2.31 -5.16
N ILE A 193 -19.11 -2.52 -3.85
CA ILE A 193 -19.37 -3.83 -3.22
C ILE A 193 -20.89 -4.11 -3.25
N ASP A 194 -21.71 -3.10 -2.95
CA ASP A 194 -23.17 -3.24 -2.85
C ASP A 194 -23.86 -3.28 -4.24
N ALA A 195 -23.12 -2.90 -5.29
CA ALA A 195 -23.65 -2.83 -6.65
C ALA A 195 -23.42 -4.11 -7.48
N ALA A 196 -22.76 -5.11 -6.93
CA ALA A 196 -22.43 -6.39 -7.58
C ALA A 196 -23.38 -7.49 -7.11
#